data_9aae7a3103b5f48a4b0d3b2a1a7fa6fc
#
_entry.id   9aae7a3103b5f48a4b0d3b2a1a7fa6fc
#
_cell.length_a   1.000
_cell.length_b   1.000
_cell.length_c   1.000
_cell.angle_alpha   90.00
_cell.angle_beta   90.00
_cell.angle_gamma   90.00
#
_symmetry.space_group_name_H-M   'P 1'
#
loop_
_entity.id
_entity.type
_entity.pdbx_description
1 polymer ?
#
loop_
_entity_poly.entity_id
_entity_poly.type
_entity_poly.pdbx_seq_one_letter_code
_entity_poly.pdbx_strand_id
1 'polypeptide(L)'
;VIVRTWSGRTKKEDGDAYERFLIETAAPDYRSVDGLVKLYFTRRDEGDVSHFLLITVWASMAAVEKFAGEDPSRAKYYPEDDQFLLEKGPKSFNHRLFFEV
;
A
#
# COMPACT_ATOMS: atom_id res chain seq x y z
N VAL A 1 -15.84 -5.06 6.83
CA VAL A 1 -15.04 -4.19 5.96
C VAL A 1 -13.76 -3.82 6.69
N ILE A 2 -12.64 -4.00 6.02
CA ILE A 2 -11.31 -3.79 6.59
C ILE A 2 -10.62 -2.64 5.84
N VAL A 3 -10.03 -1.71 6.58
CA VAL A 3 -9.16 -0.67 6.01
C VAL A 3 -7.72 -1.06 6.32
N ARG A 4 -6.92 -1.22 5.27
CA ARG A 4 -5.53 -1.59 5.40
C ARG A 4 -4.65 -0.41 5.02
N THR A 5 -3.61 -0.16 5.80
CA THR A 5 -2.64 0.90 5.51
C THR A 5 -1.25 0.32 5.34
N TRP A 6 -0.52 0.90 4.40
CA TRP A 6 0.88 0.62 4.15
C TRP A 6 1.61 1.95 4.01
N SER A 7 2.79 2.05 4.60
CA SER A 7 3.61 3.27 4.51
C SER A 7 4.99 2.95 3.98
N GLY A 8 5.53 3.87 3.17
CA GLY A 8 6.89 3.76 2.67
C GLY A 8 7.45 5.13 2.37
N ARG A 9 8.79 5.21 2.27
CA ARG A 9 9.49 6.46 2.00
C ARG A 9 10.50 6.28 0.89
N THR A 10 10.62 7.31 0.05
CA THR A 10 11.66 7.36 -0.98
C THR A 10 12.44 8.66 -0.85
N LYS A 11 13.58 8.75 -1.53
CA LYS A 11 14.17 10.06 -1.78
C LYS A 11 13.16 10.87 -2.59
N LYS A 12 13.10 12.18 -2.35
CA LYS A 12 12.19 13.06 -3.07
C LYS A 12 12.43 12.99 -4.59
N GLU A 13 13.68 12.89 -5.01
CA GLU A 13 14.02 12.78 -6.44
C GLU A 13 13.45 11.54 -7.11
N ASP A 14 13.15 10.48 -6.33
CA ASP A 14 12.57 9.24 -6.83
C ASP A 14 11.04 9.21 -6.70
N GLY A 15 10.45 10.23 -6.08
CA GLY A 15 9.02 10.22 -5.75
C GLY A 15 8.12 10.08 -6.96
N ASP A 16 8.40 10.82 -8.04
CA ASP A 16 7.56 10.77 -9.23
C ASP A 16 7.67 9.41 -9.92
N ALA A 17 8.86 8.84 -9.97
CA ALA A 17 9.06 7.52 -10.56
C ALA A 17 8.35 6.44 -9.73
N TYR A 18 8.37 6.59 -8.40
CA TYR A 18 7.67 5.65 -7.52
C TYR A 18 6.15 5.76 -7.65
N GLU A 19 5.61 6.97 -7.80
CA GLU A 19 4.18 7.14 -8.10
C GLU A 19 3.80 6.38 -9.37
N ARG A 20 4.61 6.52 -10.40
CA ARG A 20 4.35 5.82 -11.67
C ARG A 20 4.38 4.31 -11.50
N PHE A 21 5.37 3.81 -10.76
CA PHE A 21 5.47 2.39 -10.45
C PHE A 21 4.22 1.90 -9.72
N LEU A 22 3.76 2.64 -8.70
CA LEU A 22 2.58 2.26 -7.93
C LEU A 22 1.34 2.19 -8.83
N ILE A 23 1.15 3.18 -9.70
CA ILE A 23 -0.02 3.24 -10.59
C ILE A 23 0.05 2.14 -11.65
N GLU A 24 1.21 1.94 -12.26
CA GLU A 24 1.34 1.05 -13.42
C GLU A 24 1.52 -0.42 -13.03
N THR A 25 2.13 -0.68 -11.87
CA THR A 25 2.46 -2.06 -11.46
C THR A 25 1.68 -2.50 -10.23
N ALA A 26 1.69 -1.72 -9.16
CA ALA A 26 1.03 -2.13 -7.92
C ALA A 26 -0.49 -2.08 -8.02
N ALA A 27 -1.05 -1.01 -8.57
CA ALA A 27 -2.50 -0.85 -8.65
C ALA A 27 -3.19 -2.00 -9.40
N PRO A 28 -2.68 -2.46 -10.57
CA PRO A 28 -3.30 -3.62 -11.23
C PRO A 28 -3.29 -4.88 -10.37
N ASP A 29 -2.23 -5.10 -9.60
CA ASP A 29 -2.14 -6.26 -8.70
C ASP A 29 -3.22 -6.18 -7.60
N TYR A 30 -3.36 -5.01 -6.95
CA TYR A 30 -4.43 -4.81 -5.97
C TYR A 30 -5.80 -5.06 -6.60
N ARG A 31 -6.04 -4.52 -7.79
CA ARG A 31 -7.33 -4.60 -8.47
C ARG A 31 -7.66 -6.01 -8.95
N SER A 32 -6.68 -6.88 -9.06
CA SER A 32 -6.88 -8.26 -9.49
C SER A 32 -7.49 -9.14 -8.39
N VAL A 33 -7.52 -8.66 -7.15
CA VAL A 33 -8.00 -9.45 -6.01
C VAL A 33 -9.46 -9.19 -5.75
N ASP A 34 -10.27 -10.24 -5.76
CA ASP A 34 -11.68 -10.15 -5.40
C ASP A 34 -11.81 -9.67 -3.96
N GLY A 35 -12.68 -8.71 -3.73
CA GLY A 35 -12.91 -8.17 -2.41
C GLY A 35 -12.23 -6.83 -2.16
N LEU A 36 -11.42 -6.34 -3.10
CA LEU A 36 -10.94 -4.96 -3.03
C LEU A 36 -12.12 -4.03 -3.31
N VAL A 37 -12.39 -3.10 -2.40
CA VAL A 37 -13.50 -2.15 -2.52
C VAL A 37 -13.00 -0.80 -3.00
N LYS A 38 -11.94 -0.28 -2.39
CA LYS A 38 -11.34 1.01 -2.76
C LYS A 38 -9.84 0.98 -2.56
N LEU A 39 -9.16 1.84 -3.30
CA LEU A 39 -7.70 1.95 -3.31
C LEU A 39 -7.33 3.42 -3.40
N TYR A 40 -6.55 3.89 -2.43
CA TYR A 40 -6.02 5.26 -2.43
C TYR A 40 -4.52 5.22 -2.25
N PHE A 41 -3.80 5.81 -3.19
CA PHE A 41 -2.36 6.02 -3.07
C PHE A 41 -2.16 7.50 -2.78
N THR A 42 -1.49 7.80 -1.67
CA THR A 42 -1.25 9.18 -1.25
C THR A 42 0.23 9.45 -1.06
N ARG A 43 0.61 10.71 -1.17
CA ARG A 43 1.99 11.15 -1.04
C ARG A 43 2.08 12.48 -0.31
N ARG A 44 3.09 12.61 0.53
CA ARG A 44 3.43 13.86 1.20
C ARG A 44 4.94 14.04 1.12
N ASP A 45 5.40 15.21 0.66
CA ASP A 45 6.82 15.52 0.61
C ASP A 45 7.22 16.33 1.83
N GLU A 46 8.37 15.98 2.40
CA GLU A 46 8.94 16.67 3.55
C GLU A 46 10.46 16.67 3.42
N GLY A 47 11.05 17.87 3.21
CA GLY A 47 12.49 17.97 2.97
C GLY A 47 12.90 17.15 1.75
N ASP A 48 13.88 16.28 1.92
CA ASP A 48 14.40 15.45 0.85
C ASP A 48 13.71 14.09 0.72
N VAL A 49 12.59 13.92 1.41
CA VAL A 49 11.91 12.62 1.50
C VAL A 49 10.47 12.74 1.00
N SER A 50 10.03 11.76 0.23
CA SER A 50 8.64 11.57 -0.13
C SER A 50 8.07 10.46 0.72
N HIS A 51 6.96 10.74 1.40
CA HIS A 51 6.23 9.78 2.23
C HIS A 51 5.00 9.30 1.48
N PHE A 52 4.86 8.00 1.37
CA PHE A 52 3.71 7.37 0.71
C PHE A 52 2.87 6.67 1.75
N LEU A 53 1.56 6.89 1.67
CA LEU A 53 0.58 6.19 2.49
C LEU A 53 -0.45 5.60 1.54
N LEU A 54 -0.52 4.29 1.51
CA LEU A 54 -1.48 3.54 0.70
C LEU A 54 -2.60 3.08 1.61
N ILE A 55 -3.83 3.42 1.23
CA ILE A 55 -5.03 3.10 1.99
C ILE A 55 -5.90 2.24 1.09
N THR A 56 -6.20 1.03 1.54
CA THR A 56 -7.04 0.10 0.79
C THR A 56 -8.21 -0.35 1.65
N VAL A 57 -9.36 -0.52 1.01
CA VAL A 57 -10.58 -0.95 1.67
C VAL A 57 -10.96 -2.30 1.09
N TRP A 58 -11.19 -3.28 1.97
CA TRP A 58 -11.43 -4.67 1.61
C TRP A 58 -12.75 -5.15 2.19
N ALA A 59 -13.44 -6.00 1.45
CA ALA A 59 -14.73 -6.55 1.89
C ALA A 59 -14.59 -7.41 3.15
N SER A 60 -13.44 -8.06 3.35
CA SER A 60 -13.22 -8.96 4.47
C SER A 60 -11.72 -9.18 4.71
N MET A 61 -11.40 -9.73 5.87
CA MET A 61 -10.02 -10.13 6.17
C MET A 61 -9.55 -11.25 5.23
N ALA A 62 -10.45 -12.13 4.81
CA ALA A 62 -10.11 -13.19 3.86
C ALA A 62 -9.62 -12.60 2.53
N ALA A 63 -10.21 -11.47 2.08
CA ALA A 63 -9.76 -10.78 0.89
C ALA A 63 -8.36 -10.19 1.08
N VAL A 64 -8.07 -9.64 2.26
CA VAL A 64 -6.73 -9.13 2.59
C VAL A 64 -5.72 -10.27 2.51
N GLU A 65 -6.05 -11.45 3.02
CA GLU A 65 -5.17 -12.62 2.99
C GLU A 65 -4.86 -13.08 1.57
N LYS A 66 -5.83 -12.97 0.66
CA LYS A 66 -5.60 -13.29 -0.75
C LYS A 66 -4.55 -12.37 -1.37
N PHE A 67 -4.52 -11.11 -0.96
CA PHE A 67 -3.55 -10.15 -1.45
C PHE A 67 -2.20 -10.29 -0.74
N ALA A 68 -2.21 -10.31 0.59
CA ALA A 68 -1.00 -10.18 1.41
C ALA A 68 -0.37 -11.52 1.81
N GLY A 69 -1.09 -12.63 1.62
CA GLY A 69 -0.67 -13.95 2.06
C GLY A 69 -1.26 -14.31 3.42
N GLU A 70 -0.81 -15.42 3.98
CA GLU A 70 -1.41 -16.00 5.19
C GLU A 70 -1.36 -15.09 6.41
N ASP A 71 -0.35 -14.21 6.48
CA ASP A 71 -0.23 -13.27 7.59
C ASP A 71 -0.60 -11.87 7.10
N PRO A 72 -1.85 -11.40 7.34
CA PRO A 72 -2.29 -10.11 6.86
C PRO A 72 -1.63 -8.92 7.57
N SER A 73 -0.86 -9.16 8.63
CA SER A 73 -0.10 -8.09 9.28
C SER A 73 1.23 -7.80 8.57
N ARG A 74 1.65 -8.66 7.64
CA ARG A 74 2.88 -8.46 6.90
C ARG A 74 2.66 -7.52 5.73
N ALA A 75 3.60 -6.59 5.55
CA ALA A 75 3.62 -5.74 4.37
C ALA A 75 3.98 -6.58 3.15
N LYS A 76 3.35 -6.27 2.01
CA LYS A 76 3.67 -6.90 0.74
C LYS A 76 4.61 -5.97 -0.03
N TYR A 77 5.71 -6.54 -0.52
CA TYR A 77 6.69 -5.79 -1.31
C TYR A 77 6.84 -6.40 -2.70
N TYR A 78 7.25 -5.55 -3.63
CA TYR A 78 7.57 -5.93 -5.00
C TYR A 78 9.09 -5.84 -5.18
N PRO A 79 9.66 -6.62 -6.12
CA PRO A 79 11.11 -6.55 -6.35
C PRO A 79 11.61 -5.14 -6.62
N GLU A 80 10.82 -4.33 -7.34
CA GLU A 80 11.17 -2.95 -7.69
C GLU A 80 11.25 -2.03 -6.47
N ASP A 81 10.61 -2.40 -5.36
CA ASP A 81 10.66 -1.59 -4.13
C ASP A 81 12.08 -1.41 -3.63
N ASP A 82 12.97 -2.36 -3.88
CA ASP A 82 14.37 -2.27 -3.47
C ASP A 82 15.11 -1.10 -4.11
N GLN A 83 14.64 -0.63 -5.27
CA GLN A 83 15.26 0.49 -5.98
C GLN A 83 14.81 1.84 -5.41
N PHE A 84 13.68 1.89 -4.75
CA PHE A 84 13.03 3.14 -4.36
C PHE A 84 13.00 3.35 -2.86
N LEU A 85 12.63 2.33 -2.10
CA LEU A 85 12.33 2.50 -0.68
C LEU A 85 13.60 2.66 0.14
N LEU A 86 13.58 3.66 1.03
CA LEU A 86 14.67 3.92 1.96
C LEU A 86 14.76 2.82 3.01
N GLU A 87 13.63 2.22 3.36
CA GLU A 87 13.53 1.07 4.25
C GLU A 87 12.28 0.26 3.89
N LYS A 88 12.25 -0.99 4.31
CA LYS A 88 11.07 -1.84 4.15
C LYS A 88 10.59 -2.26 5.53
N GLY A 89 9.59 -1.56 6.05
CA GLY A 89 8.94 -1.93 7.30
C GLY A 89 8.28 -3.31 7.16
N PRO A 90 8.32 -4.15 8.18
CA PRO A 90 7.79 -5.52 8.07
C PRO A 90 6.28 -5.62 8.08
N LYS A 91 5.57 -4.56 8.50
CA LYS A 91 4.15 -4.65 8.80
C LYS A 91 3.30 -3.65 8.04
N SER A 92 2.08 -4.10 7.72
CA SER A 92 0.94 -3.27 7.37
C SER A 92 -0.10 -3.41 8.48
N PHE A 93 -1.03 -2.47 8.55
CA PHE A 93 -2.03 -2.46 9.63
C PHE A 93 -3.42 -2.60 9.05
N ASN A 94 -4.23 -3.45 9.69
CA ASN A 94 -5.60 -3.72 9.27
C ASN A 94 -6.53 -3.21 10.35
N HIS A 95 -7.53 -2.42 9.93
CA HIS A 95 -8.47 -1.76 10.84
C HIS A 95 -9.88 -2.14 10.48
N ARG A 96 -10.72 -2.34 11.49
CA ARG A 96 -12.16 -2.53 11.25
C ARG A 96 -12.78 -1.17 10.97
N LEU A 97 -13.45 -1.03 9.83
CA LEU A 97 -14.20 0.18 9.53
C LEU A 97 -15.47 0.17 10.39
N PHE A 98 -15.69 1.19 11.20
CA PHE A 98 -16.86 1.23 12.06
C PHE A 98 -17.81 2.40 11.80
N PHE A 99 -17.44 3.32 10.91
CA PHE A 99 -18.32 4.42 10.51
C PHE A 99 -17.87 4.98 9.17
N GLU A 100 -18.83 5.21 8.31
CA GLU A 100 -18.61 5.84 7.00
C GLU A 100 -19.76 6.78 6.71
N VAL A 101 -19.45 7.95 6.20
CA VAL A 101 -20.48 8.93 5.80
C VAL A 101 -21.05 8.58 4.44
#